data_942444e868db4b5421df5e22cd79f1b6
#
_entry.id   942444e868db4b5421df5e22cd79f1b6
#
_cell.length_a   1.000
_cell.length_b   1.000
_cell.length_c   1.000
_cell.angle_alpha   90.00
_cell.angle_beta   90.00
_cell.angle_gamma   90.00
#
_symmetry.space_group_name_H-M   'P 1'
#
loop_
_entity.id
_entity.type
_entity.pdbx_description
1 polymer ?
#
loop_
_entity_poly.entity_id
_entity_poly.type
_entity_poly.pdbx_seq_one_letter_code
_entity_poly.pdbx_strand_id
1 'polypeptide(L)'
;MAEGEQFVERDLRGARFIECDLSDVVMRGVEIAGMEIDAPWLSEGLGLRVNGVDVTSLVEQELDRRFPGRSARRAESPAGLREAWTSVDQAWGAAIERAAELPAGSVDVRNEDEWSFAETLRHLVHGIDLWLGKGVLGRKEADFHPLGLRYGSRVSEARSYDDVLAAHADRAAMVRDFLATVTDDVLDEQRRNPHNPAKSETVRHCLHVILDEGWEHLRFALRDLDVIAHA
;
A
#
# COMPACT_ATOMS: atom_id res chain seq x y z
N MET A 1 28.01 2.93 -17.49
CA MET A 1 27.19 2.43 -16.37
C MET A 1 28.12 2.42 -15.17
N ALA A 2 27.70 2.96 -14.03
CA ALA A 2 28.48 2.82 -12.81
C ALA A 2 28.54 1.31 -12.49
N GLU A 3 29.72 0.80 -12.16
CA GLU A 3 29.88 -0.56 -11.65
C GLU A 3 29.12 -0.62 -10.31
N GLY A 4 28.17 -1.54 -10.17
CA GLY A 4 27.43 -1.74 -8.93
C GLY A 4 28.35 -2.16 -7.80
N GLU A 5 28.00 -1.85 -6.56
CA GLU A 5 28.76 -2.30 -5.39
C GLU A 5 28.78 -3.81 -5.31
N GLN A 6 29.94 -4.40 -5.01
CA GLN A 6 30.11 -5.85 -4.88
C GLN A 6 30.40 -6.24 -3.43
N PHE A 7 29.61 -7.14 -2.91
CA PHE A 7 29.80 -7.75 -1.60
C PHE A 7 30.31 -9.19 -1.81
N VAL A 8 31.61 -9.41 -1.66
CA VAL A 8 32.26 -10.71 -1.86
C VAL A 8 32.73 -11.24 -0.52
N GLU A 9 32.37 -12.49 -0.18
CA GLU A 9 32.74 -13.16 1.06
C GLU A 9 32.44 -12.32 2.33
N ARG A 10 31.28 -11.60 2.31
CA ARG A 10 30.86 -10.76 3.43
C ARG A 10 29.82 -11.48 4.28
N ASP A 11 29.93 -11.27 5.58
CA ASP A 11 28.87 -11.60 6.53
C ASP A 11 27.89 -10.42 6.60
N LEU A 12 26.70 -10.59 6.05
CA LEU A 12 25.61 -9.60 6.05
C LEU A 12 24.43 -10.06 6.93
N ARG A 13 24.64 -10.99 7.86
CA ARG A 13 23.59 -11.43 8.79
C ARG A 13 23.04 -10.25 9.57
N GLY A 14 21.71 -10.13 9.61
CA GLY A 14 21.01 -9.03 10.26
C GLY A 14 21.04 -7.70 9.49
N ALA A 15 21.60 -7.65 8.26
CA ALA A 15 21.50 -6.47 7.42
C ALA A 15 20.03 -6.20 7.05
N ARG A 16 19.64 -4.90 7.06
CA ARG A 16 18.31 -4.44 6.65
C ARG A 16 18.47 -3.49 5.46
N PHE A 17 17.69 -3.73 4.43
CA PHE A 17 17.56 -2.85 3.27
C PHE A 17 16.16 -2.25 3.34
N ILE A 18 16.06 -0.99 3.71
CA ILE A 18 14.79 -0.29 3.91
C ILE A 18 14.71 0.81 2.85
N GLU A 19 13.60 0.86 2.09
CA GLU A 19 13.36 1.83 1.01
C GLU A 19 14.51 1.89 -0.02
N CYS A 20 15.10 0.74 -0.30
CA CYS A 20 16.20 0.62 -1.25
C CYS A 20 15.68 0.14 -2.62
N ASP A 21 16.20 0.72 -3.69
CA ASP A 21 16.05 0.14 -5.01
C ASP A 21 17.10 -0.97 -5.21
N LEU A 22 16.64 -2.22 -5.15
CA LEU A 22 17.44 -3.42 -5.36
C LEU A 22 17.21 -4.03 -6.76
N SER A 23 16.70 -3.26 -7.72
CA SER A 23 16.52 -3.70 -9.10
C SER A 23 17.85 -4.21 -9.67
N ASP A 24 17.79 -5.29 -10.44
CA ASP A 24 18.96 -5.93 -11.07
C ASP A 24 20.03 -6.46 -10.11
N VAL A 25 19.77 -6.52 -8.77
CA VAL A 25 20.68 -7.16 -7.83
C VAL A 25 20.77 -8.66 -8.12
N VAL A 26 21.99 -9.17 -8.11
CA VAL A 26 22.28 -10.59 -8.33
C VAL A 26 22.99 -11.16 -7.11
N MET A 27 22.38 -12.15 -6.47
CA MET A 27 22.97 -12.92 -5.37
C MET A 27 23.34 -14.34 -5.86
N ARG A 28 24.59 -14.75 -5.69
CA ARG A 28 25.08 -16.09 -6.09
C ARG A 28 25.89 -16.74 -4.98
N GLY A 29 25.60 -18.01 -4.72
CA GLY A 29 26.30 -18.77 -3.68
C GLY A 29 26.10 -18.21 -2.27
N VAL A 30 24.91 -17.61 -2.02
CA VAL A 30 24.56 -16.98 -0.74
C VAL A 30 23.79 -17.94 0.15
N GLU A 31 23.98 -17.80 1.46
CA GLU A 31 23.11 -18.39 2.45
C GLU A 31 22.02 -17.40 2.83
N ILE A 32 20.73 -17.82 2.78
CA ILE A 32 19.57 -16.96 2.98
C ILE A 32 18.60 -17.49 4.05
N ALA A 33 19.09 -18.30 4.98
CA ALA A 33 18.25 -18.81 6.06
C ALA A 33 17.62 -17.66 6.87
N GLY A 34 16.29 -17.59 6.92
CA GLY A 34 15.55 -16.54 7.60
C GLY A 34 15.52 -15.20 6.85
N MET A 35 15.90 -15.17 5.57
CA MET A 35 15.76 -13.97 4.74
C MET A 35 14.27 -13.68 4.48
N GLU A 36 13.87 -12.44 4.66
CA GLU A 36 12.55 -11.92 4.35
C GLU A 36 12.66 -10.81 3.29
N ILE A 37 11.75 -10.78 2.33
CA ILE A 37 11.68 -9.77 1.29
C ILE A 37 10.24 -9.28 1.22
N ASP A 38 10.03 -8.02 1.60
CA ASP A 38 8.80 -7.29 1.33
C ASP A 38 9.00 -6.42 0.08
N ALA A 39 8.26 -6.72 -0.97
CA ALA A 39 8.35 -6.04 -2.26
C ALA A 39 6.93 -5.74 -2.80
N PRO A 40 6.31 -4.64 -2.36
CA PRO A 40 4.92 -4.31 -2.73
C PRO A 40 4.68 -4.27 -4.23
N TRP A 41 5.70 -3.86 -4.99
CA TRP A 41 5.63 -3.69 -6.46
C TRP A 41 6.24 -4.87 -7.23
N LEU A 42 6.32 -6.06 -6.61
CA LEU A 42 6.96 -7.25 -7.19
C LEU A 42 6.43 -7.61 -8.58
N SER A 43 5.13 -7.43 -8.81
CA SER A 43 4.47 -7.74 -10.09
C SER A 43 4.60 -6.66 -11.16
N GLU A 44 5.12 -5.47 -10.84
CA GLU A 44 5.22 -4.35 -11.78
C GLU A 44 6.56 -4.30 -12.54
N GLY A 45 7.55 -5.07 -12.09
CA GLY A 45 8.88 -5.08 -12.64
C GLY A 45 9.21 -6.36 -13.42
N LEU A 46 10.49 -6.70 -13.43
CA LEU A 46 11.01 -7.92 -14.05
C LEU A 46 10.79 -9.17 -13.18
N GLY A 47 10.14 -9.03 -12.03
CA GLY A 47 9.85 -10.09 -11.08
C GLY A 47 11.06 -10.52 -10.25
N LEU A 48 10.84 -11.53 -9.40
CA LEU A 48 11.87 -12.14 -8.54
C LEU A 48 12.20 -13.55 -9.03
N ARG A 49 13.51 -13.83 -9.16
CA ARG A 49 13.98 -15.18 -9.51
C ARG A 49 14.76 -15.79 -8.36
N VAL A 50 14.36 -17.00 -7.97
CA VAL A 50 15.07 -17.80 -6.97
C VAL A 50 15.55 -19.10 -7.64
N ASN A 51 16.85 -19.35 -7.62
CA ASN A 51 17.47 -20.50 -8.29
C ASN A 51 17.05 -20.64 -9.78
N GLY A 52 16.92 -19.50 -10.47
CA GLY A 52 16.52 -19.46 -11.88
C GLY A 52 15.01 -19.58 -12.14
N VAL A 53 14.20 -19.82 -11.11
CA VAL A 53 12.74 -19.91 -11.20
C VAL A 53 12.14 -18.52 -10.90
N ASP A 54 11.28 -18.04 -11.78
CA ASP A 54 10.46 -16.84 -11.50
C ASP A 54 9.35 -17.22 -10.49
N VAL A 55 9.39 -16.58 -9.32
CA VAL A 55 8.45 -16.87 -8.24
C VAL A 55 7.35 -15.80 -8.12
N THR A 56 7.35 -14.78 -8.96
CA THR A 56 6.40 -13.67 -8.92
C THR A 56 4.96 -14.14 -8.94
N SER A 57 4.60 -14.96 -9.93
CA SER A 57 3.24 -15.49 -10.05
C SER A 57 2.83 -16.39 -8.88
N LEU A 58 3.78 -17.12 -8.29
CA LEU A 58 3.51 -17.95 -7.11
C LEU A 58 3.17 -17.09 -5.89
N VAL A 59 3.94 -16.02 -5.67
CA VAL A 59 3.70 -15.06 -4.59
C VAL A 59 2.34 -14.38 -4.77
N GLU A 60 2.04 -13.89 -5.99
CA GLU A 60 0.77 -13.24 -6.30
C GLU A 60 -0.43 -14.14 -6.06
N GLN A 61 -0.39 -15.40 -6.54
CA GLN A 61 -1.47 -16.36 -6.32
C GLN A 61 -1.68 -16.68 -4.83
N GLU A 62 -0.59 -16.80 -4.06
CA GLU A 62 -0.71 -17.06 -2.63
C GLU A 62 -1.26 -15.84 -1.89
N LEU A 63 -0.87 -14.62 -2.27
CA LEU A 63 -1.47 -13.39 -1.71
C LEU A 63 -2.96 -13.28 -2.04
N ASP A 64 -3.37 -13.58 -3.28
CA ASP A 64 -4.79 -13.57 -3.66
C ASP A 64 -5.61 -14.65 -2.90
N ARG A 65 -4.99 -15.79 -2.59
CA ARG A 65 -5.61 -16.83 -1.74
C ARG A 65 -5.77 -16.39 -0.29
N ARG A 66 -4.77 -15.68 0.26
CA ARG A 66 -4.80 -15.17 1.65
C ARG A 66 -5.73 -13.98 1.82
N PHE A 67 -5.86 -13.16 0.79
CA PHE A 67 -6.63 -11.92 0.79
C PHE A 67 -7.76 -11.99 -0.24
N PRO A 68 -8.92 -12.59 0.09
CA PRO A 68 -10.04 -12.71 -0.82
C PRO A 68 -10.49 -11.34 -1.35
N GLY A 69 -10.62 -11.21 -2.68
CA GLY A 69 -10.96 -9.96 -3.35
C GLY A 69 -9.75 -9.18 -3.88
N ARG A 70 -8.50 -9.48 -3.41
CA ARG A 70 -7.29 -8.79 -3.86
C ARG A 70 -7.05 -8.97 -5.37
N SER A 71 -7.39 -10.11 -5.94
CA SER A 71 -7.23 -10.39 -7.38
C SER A 71 -7.98 -9.39 -8.27
N ALA A 72 -9.05 -8.76 -7.77
CA ALA A 72 -9.82 -7.75 -8.50
C ALA A 72 -9.18 -6.36 -8.52
N ARG A 73 -8.04 -6.13 -7.83
CA ARG A 73 -7.40 -4.81 -7.72
C ARG A 73 -7.02 -4.16 -9.06
N ARG A 74 -6.90 -4.98 -10.12
CA ARG A 74 -6.61 -4.55 -11.50
C ARG A 74 -7.84 -4.60 -12.40
N ALA A 75 -9.04 -4.48 -11.84
CA ALA A 75 -10.28 -4.47 -12.62
C ALA A 75 -10.30 -3.32 -13.64
N GLU A 76 -10.74 -3.63 -14.86
CA GLU A 76 -10.69 -2.69 -15.99
C GLU A 76 -11.98 -1.88 -16.15
N SER A 77 -13.11 -2.41 -15.72
CA SER A 77 -14.43 -1.78 -15.89
C SER A 77 -14.89 -1.02 -14.65
N PRO A 78 -15.78 -0.02 -14.79
CA PRO A 78 -16.40 0.66 -13.66
C PRO A 78 -17.08 -0.29 -12.67
N ALA A 79 -17.74 -1.35 -13.16
CA ALA A 79 -18.37 -2.34 -12.31
C ALA A 79 -17.34 -3.13 -11.50
N GLY A 80 -16.29 -3.62 -12.16
CA GLY A 80 -15.22 -4.37 -11.52
C GLY A 80 -14.46 -3.51 -10.49
N LEU A 81 -14.22 -2.23 -10.77
CA LEU A 81 -13.58 -1.30 -9.82
C LEU A 81 -14.46 -1.05 -8.58
N ARG A 82 -15.78 -0.98 -8.74
CA ARG A 82 -16.71 -0.92 -7.58
C ARG A 82 -16.65 -2.16 -6.71
N GLU A 83 -16.61 -3.34 -7.33
CA GLU A 83 -16.48 -4.62 -6.61
C GLU A 83 -15.12 -4.72 -5.91
N ALA A 84 -14.03 -4.35 -6.59
CA ALA A 84 -12.69 -4.31 -6.04
C ALA A 84 -12.58 -3.37 -4.83
N TRP A 85 -13.14 -2.17 -4.95
CA TRP A 85 -13.19 -1.21 -3.84
C TRP A 85 -14.01 -1.74 -2.66
N THR A 86 -15.19 -2.31 -2.93
CA THR A 86 -16.02 -2.91 -1.89
C THR A 86 -15.27 -3.98 -1.11
N SER A 87 -14.50 -4.82 -1.82
CA SER A 87 -13.72 -5.88 -1.18
C SER A 87 -12.63 -5.35 -0.26
N VAL A 88 -11.86 -4.35 -0.68
CA VAL A 88 -10.79 -3.78 0.16
C VAL A 88 -11.36 -2.96 1.32
N ASP A 89 -12.44 -2.22 1.10
CA ASP A 89 -13.12 -1.43 2.14
C ASP A 89 -13.70 -2.33 3.24
N GLN A 90 -14.30 -3.48 2.87
CA GLN A 90 -14.76 -4.49 3.81
C GLN A 90 -13.60 -5.15 4.58
N ALA A 91 -12.50 -5.44 3.91
CA ALA A 91 -11.33 -6.02 4.55
C ALA A 91 -10.70 -5.07 5.59
N TRP A 92 -10.66 -3.77 5.28
CA TRP A 92 -10.25 -2.75 6.25
C TRP A 92 -11.25 -2.60 7.40
N GLY A 93 -12.55 -2.70 7.13
CA GLY A 93 -13.57 -2.75 8.19
C GLY A 93 -13.30 -3.87 9.20
N ALA A 94 -13.05 -5.09 8.71
CA ALA A 94 -12.71 -6.23 9.55
C ALA A 94 -11.39 -6.04 10.32
N ALA A 95 -10.38 -5.41 9.71
CA ALA A 95 -9.12 -5.10 10.39
C ALA A 95 -9.31 -4.06 11.51
N ILE A 96 -10.16 -3.05 11.30
CA ILE A 96 -10.51 -2.04 12.32
C ILE A 96 -11.27 -2.69 13.49
N GLU A 97 -12.24 -3.57 13.22
CA GLU A 97 -12.95 -4.32 14.24
C GLU A 97 -11.99 -5.18 15.06
N ARG A 98 -11.09 -5.88 14.40
CA ARG A 98 -10.05 -6.68 15.05
C ARG A 98 -9.11 -5.81 15.93
N ALA A 99 -8.68 -4.66 15.46
CA ALA A 99 -7.84 -3.74 16.21
C ALA A 99 -8.55 -3.23 17.48
N ALA A 100 -9.88 -3.06 17.43
CA ALA A 100 -10.69 -2.64 18.57
C ALA A 100 -10.82 -3.73 19.67
N GLU A 101 -10.56 -5.00 19.35
CA GLU A 101 -10.55 -6.10 20.31
C GLU A 101 -9.24 -6.18 21.12
N LEU A 102 -8.20 -5.48 20.68
CA LEU A 102 -6.89 -5.45 21.35
C LEU A 102 -6.90 -4.49 22.54
N PRO A 103 -5.93 -4.60 23.48
CA PRO A 103 -5.80 -3.68 24.61
C PRO A 103 -5.74 -2.21 24.16
N ALA A 104 -6.25 -1.32 25.00
CA ALA A 104 -6.20 0.12 24.73
C ALA A 104 -4.78 0.60 24.44
N GLY A 105 -4.62 1.40 23.37
CA GLY A 105 -3.33 1.90 22.92
C GLY A 105 -2.62 1.01 21.88
N SER A 106 -3.10 -0.22 21.61
CA SER A 106 -2.49 -1.12 20.63
C SER A 106 -2.42 -0.51 19.22
N VAL A 107 -3.40 0.32 18.86
CA VAL A 107 -3.45 0.98 17.54
C VAL A 107 -2.34 2.00 17.32
N ASP A 108 -1.67 2.47 18.38
CA ASP A 108 -0.55 3.43 18.33
C ASP A 108 0.81 2.74 18.49
N VAL A 109 0.83 1.43 18.73
CA VAL A 109 2.08 0.67 18.87
C VAL A 109 2.70 0.47 17.50
N ARG A 110 3.97 0.85 17.38
CA ARG A 110 4.81 0.53 16.21
C ARG A 110 5.52 -0.80 16.44
N ASN A 111 5.51 -1.64 15.43
CA ASN A 111 6.33 -2.84 15.40
C ASN A 111 7.64 -2.51 14.69
N GLU A 112 8.75 -2.54 15.40
CA GLU A 112 10.06 -2.06 14.93
C GLU A 112 9.99 -0.61 14.39
N ASP A 113 10.40 -0.38 13.13
CA ASP A 113 10.40 0.92 12.47
C ASP A 113 9.17 1.14 11.58
N GLU A 114 8.21 0.18 11.58
CA GLU A 114 6.99 0.24 10.79
C GLU A 114 5.97 1.22 11.37
N TRP A 115 5.03 1.65 10.55
CA TRP A 115 3.93 2.49 11.03
C TRP A 115 3.00 1.72 11.96
N SER A 116 2.46 2.41 12.95
CA SER A 116 1.37 1.88 13.76
C SER A 116 0.08 1.72 12.91
N PHE A 117 -0.88 0.96 13.40
CA PHE A 117 -2.18 0.79 12.73
C PHE A 117 -2.86 2.13 12.44
N ALA A 118 -2.87 3.05 13.42
CA ALA A 118 -3.44 4.39 13.26
C ALA A 118 -2.67 5.23 12.22
N GLU A 119 -1.34 5.13 12.17
CA GLU A 119 -0.52 5.81 11.17
C GLU A 119 -0.75 5.26 9.77
N THR A 120 -0.94 3.95 9.63
CA THR A 120 -1.28 3.30 8.36
C THR A 120 -2.61 3.79 7.82
N LEU A 121 -3.66 3.88 8.64
CA LEU A 121 -4.94 4.47 8.23
C LEU A 121 -4.79 5.93 7.77
N ARG A 122 -3.96 6.72 8.47
CA ARG A 122 -3.66 8.11 8.09
C ARG A 122 -2.90 8.19 6.75
N HIS A 123 -2.03 7.23 6.48
CA HIS A 123 -1.35 7.16 5.19
C HIS A 123 -2.35 6.87 4.05
N LEU A 124 -3.29 5.96 4.25
CA LEU A 124 -4.36 5.70 3.26
C LEU A 124 -5.24 6.93 3.01
N VAL A 125 -5.52 7.72 4.05
CA VAL A 125 -6.19 9.02 3.89
C VAL A 125 -5.40 9.92 2.95
N HIS A 126 -4.08 10.03 3.14
CA HIS A 126 -3.19 10.81 2.27
C HIS A 126 -3.13 10.24 0.84
N GLY A 127 -3.02 8.93 0.69
CA GLY A 127 -2.99 8.25 -0.60
C GLY A 127 -4.24 8.56 -1.44
N ILE A 128 -5.42 8.49 -0.83
CA ILE A 128 -6.68 8.83 -1.50
C ILE A 128 -6.73 10.33 -1.87
N ASP A 129 -6.33 11.23 -0.97
CA ASP A 129 -6.24 12.67 -1.27
C ASP A 129 -5.29 12.95 -2.44
N LEU A 130 -4.18 12.23 -2.49
CA LEU A 130 -3.18 12.39 -3.54
C LEU A 130 -3.68 11.85 -4.89
N TRP A 131 -4.08 10.59 -4.93
CA TRP A 131 -4.38 9.92 -6.19
C TRP A 131 -5.79 10.26 -6.73
N LEU A 132 -6.83 10.20 -5.89
CA LEU A 132 -8.15 10.59 -6.30
C LEU A 132 -8.34 12.11 -6.19
N GLY A 133 -8.06 12.70 -5.04
CA GLY A 133 -8.31 14.12 -4.78
C GLY A 133 -7.54 15.02 -5.74
N LYS A 134 -6.21 14.96 -5.74
CA LYS A 134 -5.36 15.81 -6.58
C LYS A 134 -5.25 15.25 -8.00
N GLY A 135 -4.95 13.96 -8.16
CA GLY A 135 -4.68 13.33 -9.44
C GLY A 135 -5.90 13.35 -10.37
N VAL A 136 -7.07 12.94 -9.88
CA VAL A 136 -8.28 12.78 -10.67
C VAL A 136 -9.19 14.01 -10.59
N LEU A 137 -9.52 14.46 -9.35
CA LEU A 137 -10.49 15.52 -9.11
C LEU A 137 -9.90 16.93 -9.17
N GLY A 138 -8.57 17.06 -9.31
CA GLY A 138 -7.88 18.33 -9.43
C GLY A 138 -7.91 19.19 -8.16
N ARG A 139 -8.14 18.60 -6.99
CA ARG A 139 -8.08 19.29 -5.69
C ARG A 139 -6.68 19.81 -5.40
N LYS A 140 -6.59 20.88 -4.63
CA LYS A 140 -5.30 21.41 -4.18
C LYS A 140 -4.82 20.69 -2.92
N GLU A 141 -3.53 20.69 -2.66
CA GLU A 141 -2.99 20.10 -1.43
C GLU A 141 -3.50 20.78 -0.15
N ALA A 142 -3.93 22.04 -0.26
CA ALA A 142 -4.60 22.74 0.84
C ALA A 142 -5.97 22.14 1.22
N ASP A 143 -6.56 21.35 0.32
CA ASP A 143 -7.86 20.68 0.54
C ASP A 143 -7.68 19.25 1.07
N PHE A 144 -6.43 18.80 1.26
CA PHE A 144 -6.13 17.48 1.82
C PHE A 144 -6.57 17.40 3.28
N HIS A 145 -6.95 16.21 3.68
CA HIS A 145 -7.34 16.00 5.07
C HIS A 145 -6.16 16.24 6.02
N PRO A 146 -6.32 17.04 7.07
CA PRO A 146 -5.19 17.41 7.95
C PRO A 146 -4.58 16.24 8.72
N LEU A 147 -5.30 15.11 8.82
CA LEU A 147 -4.78 13.88 9.43
C LEU A 147 -4.06 12.96 8.44
N GLY A 148 -4.06 13.29 7.14
CA GLY A 148 -3.30 12.52 6.15
C GLY A 148 -1.81 12.48 6.48
N LEU A 149 -1.21 11.31 6.49
CA LEU A 149 0.21 11.10 6.80
C LEU A 149 0.98 10.81 5.51
N ARG A 150 1.81 11.76 5.09
CA ARG A 150 2.73 11.55 3.96
C ARG A 150 3.94 10.76 4.43
N TYR A 151 4.39 9.80 3.60
CA TYR A 151 5.65 9.09 3.82
C TYR A 151 6.82 10.07 4.03
N GLY A 152 7.70 9.78 5.01
CA GLY A 152 8.85 10.62 5.35
C GLY A 152 8.52 11.95 6.05
N SER A 153 7.23 12.26 6.28
CA SER A 153 6.86 13.43 7.08
C SER A 153 6.94 13.13 8.58
N ARG A 154 7.21 14.19 9.38
CA ARG A 154 7.07 14.06 10.83
C ARG A 154 5.61 13.84 11.17
N VAL A 155 5.36 12.84 12.01
CA VAL A 155 4.02 12.59 12.53
C VAL A 155 3.59 13.82 13.33
N SER A 156 2.57 14.53 12.86
CA SER A 156 1.93 15.58 13.66
C SER A 156 1.27 14.94 14.87
N GLU A 157 1.19 15.63 16.00
CA GLU A 157 0.53 15.13 17.20
C GLU A 157 -0.82 14.50 16.85
N ALA A 158 -1.01 13.27 17.31
CA ALA A 158 -2.20 12.50 17.01
C ALA A 158 -3.41 13.16 17.70
N ARG A 159 -4.44 13.44 16.92
CA ARG A 159 -5.79 13.54 17.43
C ARG A 159 -6.23 12.14 17.88
N SER A 160 -7.41 12.01 18.45
CA SER A 160 -7.92 10.71 18.91
C SER A 160 -7.95 9.69 17.75
N TYR A 161 -7.90 8.41 18.10
CA TYR A 161 -8.09 7.34 17.10
C TYR A 161 -9.45 7.45 16.40
N ASP A 162 -10.50 7.91 17.12
CA ASP A 162 -11.83 8.17 16.52
C ASP A 162 -11.77 9.22 15.40
N ASP A 163 -10.94 10.28 15.55
CA ASP A 163 -10.73 11.26 14.47
C ASP A 163 -10.05 10.61 13.26
N VAL A 164 -9.13 9.66 13.48
CA VAL A 164 -8.47 8.92 12.40
C VAL A 164 -9.47 8.03 11.67
N LEU A 165 -10.33 7.31 12.40
CA LEU A 165 -11.40 6.49 11.81
C LEU A 165 -12.39 7.34 11.01
N ALA A 166 -12.78 8.50 11.53
CA ALA A 166 -13.67 9.43 10.83
C ALA A 166 -13.02 9.94 9.53
N ALA A 167 -11.73 10.29 9.56
CA ALA A 167 -11.00 10.72 8.38
C ALA A 167 -10.89 9.62 7.33
N HIS A 168 -10.60 8.39 7.74
CA HIS A 168 -10.53 7.23 6.85
C HIS A 168 -11.91 6.95 6.22
N ALA A 169 -12.98 6.94 7.01
CA ALA A 169 -14.34 6.72 6.52
C ALA A 169 -14.78 7.81 5.51
N ASP A 170 -14.41 9.07 5.75
CA ASP A 170 -14.70 10.19 4.83
C ASP A 170 -13.98 9.99 3.47
N ARG A 171 -12.73 9.58 3.48
CA ARG A 171 -11.98 9.33 2.24
C ARG A 171 -12.44 8.06 1.52
N ALA A 172 -12.82 7.03 2.27
CA ALA A 172 -13.45 5.84 1.71
C ALA A 172 -14.78 6.19 1.01
N ALA A 173 -15.59 7.06 1.60
CA ALA A 173 -16.81 7.57 0.97
C ALA A 173 -16.50 8.33 -0.32
N MET A 174 -15.47 9.17 -0.35
CA MET A 174 -15.07 9.90 -1.57
C MET A 174 -14.75 8.94 -2.73
N VAL A 175 -14.09 7.81 -2.47
CA VAL A 175 -13.82 6.79 -3.50
C VAL A 175 -15.13 6.12 -3.96
N ARG A 176 -16.00 5.72 -3.02
CA ARG A 176 -17.29 5.11 -3.36
C ARG A 176 -18.14 6.04 -4.21
N ASP A 177 -18.23 7.30 -3.85
CA ASP A 177 -19.04 8.32 -4.56
C ASP A 177 -18.51 8.54 -5.99
N PHE A 178 -17.19 8.61 -6.16
CA PHE A 178 -16.59 8.71 -7.48
C PHE A 178 -16.88 7.45 -8.33
N LEU A 179 -16.69 6.28 -7.77
CA LEU A 179 -16.92 5.00 -8.46
C LEU A 179 -18.40 4.78 -8.79
N ALA A 180 -19.33 5.36 -8.05
CA ALA A 180 -20.77 5.25 -8.33
C ALA A 180 -21.15 5.86 -9.68
N THR A 181 -20.40 6.86 -10.14
CA THR A 181 -20.74 7.66 -11.34
C THR A 181 -19.72 7.57 -12.46
N VAL A 182 -18.55 6.97 -12.23
CA VAL A 182 -17.48 6.86 -13.22
C VAL A 182 -17.92 6.00 -14.42
N THR A 183 -17.50 6.41 -15.63
CA THR A 183 -17.74 5.70 -16.89
C THR A 183 -16.42 5.21 -17.49
N ASP A 184 -16.49 4.31 -18.49
CA ASP A 184 -15.30 3.83 -19.19
C ASP A 184 -14.53 4.99 -19.84
N ASP A 185 -15.22 5.94 -20.47
CA ASP A 185 -14.60 7.13 -21.09
C ASP A 185 -13.78 7.93 -20.06
N VAL A 186 -14.35 8.14 -18.86
CA VAL A 186 -13.65 8.84 -17.77
C VAL A 186 -12.44 8.05 -17.27
N LEU A 187 -12.55 6.71 -17.20
CA LEU A 187 -11.43 5.87 -16.77
C LEU A 187 -10.22 5.99 -17.70
N ASP A 188 -10.44 6.23 -18.99
CA ASP A 188 -9.38 6.37 -19.99
C ASP A 188 -8.81 7.79 -20.11
N GLU A 189 -9.42 8.78 -19.45
CA GLU A 189 -8.94 10.14 -19.46
C GLU A 189 -7.55 10.25 -18.81
N GLN A 190 -6.68 11.04 -19.47
CA GLN A 190 -5.35 11.32 -18.96
C GLN A 190 -5.36 12.41 -17.89
N ARG A 191 -4.64 12.18 -16.83
CA ARG A 191 -4.43 13.11 -15.71
C ARG A 191 -2.92 13.28 -15.47
N ARG A 192 -2.53 14.41 -14.90
CA ARG A 192 -1.15 14.59 -14.45
C ARG A 192 -0.87 13.67 -13.28
N ASN A 193 0.25 12.94 -13.34
CA ASN A 193 0.69 12.15 -12.21
C ASN A 193 0.91 13.05 -10.98
N PRO A 194 0.27 12.77 -9.84
CA PRO A 194 0.33 13.65 -8.67
C PRO A 194 1.71 13.74 -8.00
N HIS A 195 2.56 12.72 -8.18
CA HIS A 195 3.95 12.70 -7.71
C HIS A 195 4.93 13.32 -8.73
N ASN A 196 4.69 13.11 -10.01
CA ASN A 196 5.56 13.59 -11.09
C ASN A 196 4.74 14.28 -12.18
N PRO A 197 4.51 15.59 -12.07
CA PRO A 197 3.67 16.34 -13.03
C PRO A 197 4.17 16.34 -14.47
N ALA A 198 5.40 15.87 -14.73
CA ALA A 198 5.93 15.68 -16.08
C ALA A 198 5.39 14.40 -16.75
N LYS A 199 4.79 13.51 -15.99
CA LYS A 199 4.15 12.28 -16.48
C LYS A 199 2.63 12.41 -16.46
N SER A 200 1.97 11.60 -17.28
CA SER A 200 0.51 11.44 -17.30
C SER A 200 0.14 10.00 -16.99
N GLU A 201 -0.98 9.84 -16.28
CA GLU A 201 -1.58 8.56 -15.95
C GLU A 201 -3.06 8.57 -16.29
N THR A 202 -3.65 7.43 -16.57
CA THR A 202 -5.11 7.33 -16.71
C THR A 202 -5.80 7.45 -15.35
N VAL A 203 -7.07 7.84 -15.35
CA VAL A 203 -7.91 7.78 -14.14
C VAL A 203 -7.95 6.36 -13.59
N ARG A 204 -8.05 5.36 -14.48
CA ARG A 204 -8.01 3.93 -14.12
C ARG A 204 -6.73 3.59 -13.37
N HIS A 205 -5.57 4.01 -13.85
CA HIS A 205 -4.30 3.79 -13.16
C HIS A 205 -4.27 4.42 -11.76
N CYS A 206 -4.78 5.64 -11.61
CA CYS A 206 -4.87 6.27 -10.29
C CYS A 206 -5.73 5.45 -9.31
N LEU A 207 -6.82 4.85 -9.78
CA LEU A 207 -7.67 3.97 -8.97
C LEU A 207 -6.98 2.63 -8.65
N HIS A 208 -6.23 2.06 -9.60
CA HIS A 208 -5.42 0.87 -9.35
C HIS A 208 -4.39 1.11 -8.25
N VAL A 209 -3.71 2.26 -8.25
CA VAL A 209 -2.76 2.59 -7.17
C VAL A 209 -3.46 2.66 -5.82
N ILE A 210 -4.65 3.26 -5.72
CA ILE A 210 -5.41 3.30 -4.47
C ILE A 210 -5.77 1.89 -3.99
N LEU A 211 -6.15 1.00 -4.90
CA LEU A 211 -6.47 -0.39 -4.57
C LEU A 211 -5.23 -1.17 -4.12
N ASP A 212 -4.10 -0.99 -4.79
CA ASP A 212 -2.83 -1.62 -4.42
C ASP A 212 -2.36 -1.15 -3.04
N GLU A 213 -2.31 0.16 -2.81
CA GLU A 213 -2.01 0.75 -1.50
C GLU A 213 -2.94 0.16 -0.40
N GLY A 214 -4.23 0.05 -0.70
CA GLY A 214 -5.21 -0.53 0.22
C GLY A 214 -4.86 -1.97 0.62
N TRP A 215 -4.51 -2.83 -0.33
CA TRP A 215 -4.20 -4.22 -0.06
C TRP A 215 -2.82 -4.43 0.57
N GLU A 216 -1.79 -3.71 0.11
CA GLU A 216 -0.44 -3.86 0.64
C GLU A 216 -0.36 -3.36 2.09
N HIS A 217 -0.95 -2.20 2.38
CA HIS A 217 -0.99 -1.69 3.75
C HIS A 217 -1.89 -2.54 4.67
N LEU A 218 -2.95 -3.18 4.16
CA LEU A 218 -3.73 -4.14 4.93
C LEU A 218 -2.89 -5.35 5.33
N ARG A 219 -2.06 -5.86 4.42
CA ARG A 219 -1.16 -6.99 4.68
C ARG A 219 -0.19 -6.67 5.81
N PHE A 220 0.45 -5.50 5.78
CA PHE A 220 1.34 -5.02 6.84
C PHE A 220 0.59 -4.83 8.16
N ALA A 221 -0.55 -4.14 8.12
CA ALA A 221 -1.34 -3.88 9.31
C ALA A 221 -1.79 -5.17 10.02
N LEU A 222 -2.24 -6.18 9.27
CA LEU A 222 -2.66 -7.47 9.85
C LEU A 222 -1.48 -8.25 10.45
N ARG A 223 -0.30 -8.25 9.78
CA ARG A 223 0.92 -8.83 10.32
C ARG A 223 1.27 -8.21 11.68
N ASP A 224 1.23 -6.88 11.76
CA ASP A 224 1.63 -6.17 12.97
C ASP A 224 0.60 -6.32 14.10
N LEU A 225 -0.69 -6.36 13.79
CA LEU A 225 -1.73 -6.70 14.77
C LEU A 225 -1.56 -8.13 15.31
N ASP A 226 -1.08 -9.10 14.48
CA ASP A 226 -0.76 -10.45 14.94
C ASP A 226 0.39 -10.42 15.96
N VAL A 227 1.45 -9.67 15.70
CA VAL A 227 2.59 -9.51 16.62
C VAL A 227 2.12 -8.89 17.94
N ILE A 228 1.35 -7.80 17.89
CA ILE A 228 0.86 -7.09 19.07
C ILE A 228 -0.08 -7.98 19.90
N ALA A 229 -0.91 -8.80 19.24
CA ALA A 229 -1.84 -9.71 19.94
C ALA A 229 -1.14 -10.83 20.72
N HIS A 230 0.12 -11.15 20.37
CA HIS A 230 0.88 -12.24 20.98
C HIS A 230 2.02 -11.75 21.90
N ALA A 231 2.18 -10.43 22.06
CA ALA A 231 3.19 -9.80 22.91
C ALA A 231 2.68 -9.62 24.34
#